data_2ff7902fa54a7c427c5d481c06b21664
#
_entry.id   2ff7902fa54a7c427c5d481c06b21664
#
_cell.length_a   1.000
_cell.length_b   1.000
_cell.length_c   1.000
_cell.angle_alpha   90.00
_cell.angle_beta   90.00
_cell.angle_gamma   90.00
#
_symmetry.space_group_name_H-M   'P 1'
#
loop_
_entity.id
_entity.type
_entity.pdbx_description
1 polymer ?
#
loop_
_entity_poly.entity_id
_entity_poly.type
_entity_poly.pdbx_seq_one_letter_code
_entity_poly.pdbx_strand_id
1 'polypeptide(L)'
;MELLRDRSAEFEQAGVQRFGVSRDSPWTHIAWTQALDLNFPLLSDWNGEAVHGFEITREFRGFRGVARRSAFLVDQTGTIRGAWVYEDAEVPDFDVLLAAANVI
;
A
#
# COMPACT_ATOMS: atom_id res chain seq x y z
N MET A 1 -6.32 5.16 -0.21
CA MET A 1 -6.33 4.67 1.19
C MET A 1 -7.71 4.65 1.83
N GLU A 2 -8.57 5.57 1.48
CA GLU A 2 -9.93 5.60 2.05
C GLU A 2 -10.75 4.36 1.70
N LEU A 3 -10.65 3.86 0.46
CA LEU A 3 -11.31 2.61 0.06
C LEU A 3 -10.75 1.40 0.79
N LEU A 4 -9.46 1.39 1.10
CA LEU A 4 -8.85 0.33 1.88
C LEU A 4 -9.37 0.35 3.32
N ARG A 5 -9.63 1.53 3.88
CA ARG A 5 -10.30 1.71 5.16
C ARG A 5 -11.75 1.23 5.11
N ASP A 6 -12.50 1.68 4.10
CA ASP A 6 -13.95 1.45 4.02
C ASP A 6 -14.31 -0.03 3.78
N ARG A 7 -13.38 -0.78 3.19
CA ARG A 7 -13.58 -2.22 2.95
C ARG A 7 -12.84 -3.11 3.95
N SER A 8 -12.58 -2.60 5.16
CA SER A 8 -11.78 -3.30 6.18
C SER A 8 -12.35 -4.67 6.57
N ALA A 9 -13.67 -4.80 6.70
CA ALA A 9 -14.30 -6.07 7.06
C ALA A 9 -14.00 -7.17 6.03
N GLU A 10 -13.97 -6.84 4.75
CA GLU A 10 -13.68 -7.79 3.68
C GLU A 10 -12.23 -8.27 3.73
N PHE A 11 -11.28 -7.36 4.02
CA PHE A 11 -9.87 -7.73 4.18
C PHE A 11 -9.65 -8.56 5.44
N GLU A 12 -10.33 -8.24 6.54
CA GLU A 12 -10.25 -9.02 7.77
C GLU A 12 -10.79 -10.44 7.56
N GLN A 13 -11.90 -10.60 6.83
CA GLN A 13 -12.43 -11.92 6.48
C GLN A 13 -11.48 -12.71 5.59
N ALA A 14 -10.72 -12.05 4.73
CA ALA A 14 -9.70 -12.70 3.91
C ALA A 14 -8.44 -13.08 4.71
N GLY A 15 -8.33 -12.64 5.97
CA GLY A 15 -7.20 -12.97 6.83
C GLY A 15 -5.93 -12.19 6.52
N VAL A 16 -6.02 -11.06 5.85
CA VAL A 16 -4.85 -10.25 5.50
C VAL A 16 -4.75 -9.00 6.36
N GLN A 17 -3.52 -8.63 6.70
CA GLN A 17 -3.20 -7.35 7.32
C GLN A 17 -2.89 -6.33 6.24
N ARG A 18 -3.35 -5.10 6.45
CA ARG A 18 -3.17 -4.00 5.49
C ARG A 18 -2.17 -3.00 6.02
N PHE A 19 -1.32 -2.54 5.13
CA PHE A 19 -0.35 -1.48 5.43
C PHE A 19 -0.34 -0.48 4.28
N GLY A 20 -0.34 0.80 4.61
CA GLY A 20 0.02 1.83 3.66
C GLY A 20 1.51 2.15 3.80
N VAL A 21 2.19 2.38 2.70
CA VAL A 21 3.62 2.68 2.70
C VAL A 21 3.87 3.89 1.81
N SER A 22 4.59 4.88 2.34
CA SER A 22 5.06 6.02 1.56
C SER A 22 6.38 6.53 2.11
N ARG A 23 7.06 7.39 1.34
CA ARG A 23 8.30 8.02 1.79
C ARG A 23 8.08 9.21 2.72
N ASP A 24 6.84 9.58 2.97
CA ASP A 24 6.52 10.66 3.89
C ASP A 24 6.91 10.31 5.33
N SER A 25 7.12 11.35 6.13
CA SER A 25 7.56 11.18 7.51
C SER A 25 6.51 10.48 8.38
N PRO A 26 6.93 9.87 9.51
CA PRO A 26 5.98 9.33 10.48
C PRO A 26 4.99 10.38 11.01
N TRP A 27 5.41 11.62 11.14
CA TRP A 27 4.53 12.71 11.59
C TRP A 27 3.44 13.01 10.56
N THR A 28 3.78 13.02 9.27
CA THR A 28 2.79 13.16 8.19
C THR A 28 1.81 11.99 8.21
N HIS A 29 2.28 10.78 8.43
CA HIS A 29 1.43 9.57 8.52
C HIS A 29 0.47 9.64 9.71
N ILE A 30 0.92 10.17 10.85
CA ILE A 30 0.04 10.37 12.02
C ILE A 30 -1.08 11.34 11.65
N ALA A 31 -0.75 12.46 11.00
CA ALA A 31 -1.74 13.44 10.58
C ALA A 31 -2.75 12.84 9.58
N TRP A 32 -2.28 12.07 8.62
CA TRP A 32 -3.15 11.40 7.65
C TRP A 32 -4.06 10.36 8.30
N THR A 33 -3.52 9.56 9.22
CA THR A 33 -4.29 8.56 9.96
C THR A 33 -5.46 9.22 10.69
N GLN A 34 -5.22 10.36 11.32
CA GLN A 34 -6.26 11.12 12.01
C GLN A 34 -7.25 11.78 11.05
N ALA A 35 -6.74 12.45 10.00
CA ALA A 35 -7.57 13.19 9.05
C ALA A 35 -8.49 12.28 8.24
N LEU A 36 -8.03 11.08 7.86
CA LEU A 36 -8.77 10.12 7.06
C LEU A 36 -9.41 9.00 7.90
N ASP A 37 -9.24 9.05 9.20
CA ASP A 37 -9.75 8.02 10.13
C ASP A 37 -9.35 6.61 9.67
N LEU A 38 -8.07 6.41 9.37
CA LEU A 38 -7.55 5.14 8.89
C LEU A 38 -7.47 4.12 10.02
N ASN A 39 -7.83 2.89 9.72
CA ASN A 39 -7.85 1.77 10.67
C ASN A 39 -6.78 0.72 10.36
N PHE A 40 -5.72 1.12 9.67
CA PHE A 40 -4.55 0.28 9.39
C PHE A 40 -3.28 1.12 9.47
N PRO A 41 -2.12 0.49 9.75
CA PRO A 41 -0.87 1.23 9.90
C PRO A 41 -0.38 1.85 8.59
N LEU A 42 0.22 3.04 8.71
CA LEU A 42 1.01 3.64 7.66
C LEU A 42 2.50 3.52 8.03
N LEU A 43 3.29 2.96 7.13
CA LEU A 43 4.72 2.77 7.33
C LEU A 43 5.50 3.83 6.57
N SER A 44 6.47 4.44 7.23
CA SER A 44 7.33 5.43 6.61
C SER A 44 8.52 4.75 5.94
N ASP A 45 8.60 4.87 4.63
CA ASP A 45 9.76 4.43 3.83
C ASP A 45 10.74 5.61 3.64
N TRP A 46 11.08 6.27 4.75
CA TRP A 46 11.87 7.50 4.74
C TRP A 46 13.18 7.36 3.99
N ASN A 47 13.87 6.24 4.13
CA ASN A 47 15.15 5.97 3.47
C ASN A 47 15.01 5.28 2.10
N GLY A 48 13.79 4.99 1.66
CA GLY A 48 13.55 4.40 0.34
C GLY A 48 13.83 2.91 0.24
N GLU A 49 13.94 2.20 1.35
CA GLU A 49 14.25 0.76 1.36
C GLU A 49 13.16 -0.06 0.67
N ALA A 50 11.89 0.26 0.93
CA ALA A 50 10.78 -0.47 0.32
C ALA A 50 10.67 -0.18 -1.18
N VAL A 51 10.76 1.08 -1.60
CA VAL A 51 10.65 1.41 -3.04
C VAL A 51 11.76 0.78 -3.85
N HIS A 52 12.97 0.68 -3.29
CA HIS A 52 14.08 -0.01 -3.95
C HIS A 52 13.92 -1.53 -3.90
N GLY A 53 13.50 -2.06 -2.76
CA GLY A 53 13.29 -3.50 -2.58
C GLY A 53 12.20 -4.06 -3.49
N PHE A 54 11.12 -3.32 -3.72
CA PHE A 54 10.04 -3.71 -4.62
C PHE A 54 10.26 -3.24 -6.07
N GLU A 55 11.35 -2.53 -6.36
CA GLU A 55 11.72 -2.06 -7.71
C GLU A 55 10.65 -1.15 -8.35
N ILE A 56 10.06 -0.26 -7.55
CA ILE A 56 8.98 0.64 -7.98
C ILE A 56 9.36 2.11 -7.94
N THR A 57 10.66 2.42 -7.98
CA THR A 57 11.12 3.81 -7.97
C THR A 57 10.80 4.54 -9.26
N ARG A 58 10.48 5.83 -9.11
CA ARG A 58 10.33 6.75 -10.24
C ARG A 58 10.66 8.16 -9.80
N GLU A 59 10.79 9.06 -10.77
CA GLU A 59 10.82 10.50 -10.53
C GLU A 59 9.39 11.07 -10.70
N PHE A 60 9.00 11.95 -9.79
CA PHE A 60 7.72 12.63 -9.86
C PHE A 60 7.90 14.09 -9.47
N ARG A 61 7.66 15.00 -10.42
CA ARG A 61 7.79 16.45 -10.23
C ARG A 61 9.13 16.85 -9.61
N GLY A 62 10.23 16.24 -10.08
CA GLY A 62 11.58 16.50 -9.60
C GLY A 62 11.99 15.70 -8.36
N PHE A 63 11.09 14.95 -7.73
CA PHE A 63 11.45 14.04 -6.64
C PHE A 63 11.88 12.69 -7.18
N ARG A 64 13.08 12.27 -6.80
CA ARG A 64 13.64 10.97 -7.17
C ARG A 64 13.32 9.92 -6.11
N GLY A 65 13.21 8.66 -6.52
CA GLY A 65 12.98 7.56 -5.61
C GLY A 65 11.59 7.55 -4.97
N VAL A 66 10.61 8.18 -5.61
CA VAL A 66 9.22 8.13 -5.22
C VAL A 66 8.62 6.82 -5.69
N ALA A 67 7.73 6.23 -4.89
CA ALA A 67 7.05 4.99 -5.24
C ALA A 67 6.05 5.21 -6.37
N ARG A 68 6.01 4.27 -7.32
CA ARG A 68 4.86 4.14 -8.22
C ARG A 68 3.63 3.74 -7.40
N ARG A 69 2.45 4.19 -7.83
CA ARG A 69 1.20 3.69 -7.24
C ARG A 69 1.11 2.19 -7.49
N SER A 70 1.07 1.43 -6.41
CA SER A 70 1.17 -0.03 -6.51
C SER A 70 0.56 -0.70 -5.29
N ALA A 71 0.27 -1.98 -5.44
CA ALA A 71 -0.14 -2.86 -4.35
C ALA A 71 0.61 -4.18 -4.47
N PHE A 72 0.96 -4.75 -3.33
CA PHE A 72 1.64 -6.04 -3.25
C PHE A 72 0.93 -6.91 -2.24
N LEU A 73 0.77 -8.18 -2.58
CA LEU A 73 0.27 -9.20 -1.68
C LEU A 73 1.43 -10.13 -1.31
N VAL A 74 1.70 -10.23 -0.01
CA VAL A 74 2.80 -11.02 0.52
C VAL A 74 2.24 -12.09 1.43
N ASP A 75 2.71 -13.33 1.30
CA ASP A 75 2.27 -14.43 2.15
C ASP A 75 3.07 -14.49 3.46
N GLN A 76 2.73 -15.45 4.32
CA GLN A 76 3.36 -15.62 5.64
C GLN A 76 4.84 -15.96 5.57
N THR A 77 5.31 -16.45 4.43
CA THR A 77 6.74 -16.79 4.24
C THR A 77 7.55 -15.61 3.70
N GLY A 78 6.91 -14.47 3.44
CA GLY A 78 7.55 -13.30 2.86
C GLY A 78 7.63 -13.33 1.33
N THR A 79 6.93 -14.27 0.69
CA THR A 79 6.90 -14.39 -0.77
C THR A 79 5.81 -13.49 -1.36
N ILE A 80 6.17 -12.72 -2.38
CA ILE A 80 5.20 -11.89 -3.11
C ILE A 80 4.30 -12.81 -3.94
N ARG A 81 3.00 -12.77 -3.67
CA ARG A 81 1.99 -13.59 -4.33
C ARG A 81 1.18 -12.82 -5.35
N GLY A 82 1.26 -11.51 -5.33
CA GLY A 82 0.62 -10.65 -6.31
C GLY A 82 1.25 -9.28 -6.31
N ALA A 83 1.31 -8.66 -7.47
CA ALA A 83 1.87 -7.31 -7.64
C ALA A 83 1.06 -6.57 -8.71
N TRP A 84 0.67 -5.33 -8.38
CA TRP A 84 -0.10 -4.48 -9.28
C TRP A 84 0.52 -3.08 -9.29
N VAL A 85 0.73 -2.54 -10.46
CA VAL A 85 1.22 -1.16 -10.64
C VAL A 85 0.15 -0.37 -11.38
N TYR A 86 -0.15 0.82 -10.88
CA TYR A 86 -1.24 1.66 -11.37
C TYR A 86 -0.70 2.96 -11.94
N GLU A 87 -1.45 3.53 -12.89
CA GLU A 87 -1.23 4.90 -13.34
C GLU A 87 -1.63 5.89 -12.24
N ASP A 88 -1.13 7.13 -12.30
CA ASP A 88 -1.31 8.09 -11.22
C ASP A 88 -2.77 8.43 -10.91
N ALA A 89 -3.63 8.43 -11.92
CA ALA A 89 -5.05 8.72 -11.74
C ALA A 89 -5.92 7.46 -11.63
N GLU A 90 -5.31 6.28 -11.73
CA GLU A 90 -6.03 5.01 -11.69
C GLU A 90 -6.42 4.65 -10.26
N VAL A 91 -7.67 4.25 -10.06
CA VAL A 91 -8.16 3.73 -8.78
C VAL A 91 -7.99 2.21 -8.78
N PRO A 92 -7.32 1.62 -7.77
CA PRO A 92 -7.18 0.16 -7.71
C PRO A 92 -8.52 -0.55 -7.68
N ASP A 93 -8.61 -1.69 -8.38
CA ASP A 93 -9.77 -2.57 -8.29
C ASP A 93 -9.61 -3.47 -7.06
N PHE A 94 -10.28 -3.10 -5.98
CA PHE A 94 -10.19 -3.83 -4.72
C PHE A 94 -10.83 -5.21 -4.78
N ASP A 95 -11.74 -5.46 -5.70
CA ASP A 95 -12.29 -6.81 -5.90
C ASP A 95 -11.24 -7.78 -6.42
N VAL A 96 -10.35 -7.32 -7.30
CA VAL A 96 -9.21 -8.11 -7.77
C VAL A 96 -8.25 -8.42 -6.62
N LEU A 97 -7.93 -7.41 -5.80
CA LEU A 97 -7.03 -7.59 -4.65
C LEU A 97 -7.61 -8.57 -3.63
N LEU A 98 -8.90 -8.45 -3.33
CA LEU A 98 -9.58 -9.34 -2.38
C LEU A 98 -9.67 -10.77 -2.92
N ALA A 99 -9.94 -10.95 -4.20
CA ALA A 99 -9.95 -12.27 -4.82
C ALA A 99 -8.59 -12.95 -4.73
N ALA A 100 -7.51 -12.21 -4.98
CA ALA A 100 -6.14 -12.71 -4.82
C ALA A 100 -5.83 -13.06 -3.37
N ALA A 101 -6.25 -12.23 -2.41
CA ALA A 101 -6.04 -12.47 -0.98
C ALA A 101 -6.73 -13.75 -0.49
N ASN A 102 -7.90 -14.07 -1.03
CA ASN A 102 -8.67 -15.24 -0.61
C ASN A 102 -8.09 -16.58 -1.06
N VAL A 103 -7.10 -16.60 -1.96
CA VAL A 103 -6.51 -17.82 -2.51
C VAL A 103 -5.09 -18.10 -2.02
N ILE A 104 -4.53 -17.29 -1.13
CA ILE A 104 -3.18 -17.52 -0.57
C ILE A 104 -3.19 -18.26 0.76
#